data_8b1f538da55d7dc789c436826810c235
#
_entry.id   8b1f538da55d7dc789c436826810c235
#
_cell.length_a   1.000
_cell.length_b   1.000
_cell.length_c   1.000
_cell.angle_alpha   90.00
_cell.angle_beta   90.00
_cell.angle_gamma   90.00
#
_symmetry.space_group_name_H-M   'P 1'
#
loop_
_entity.id
_entity.type
_entity.pdbx_description
1 polymer ?
#
loop_
_entity_poly.entity_id
_entity_poly.type
_entity_poly.pdbx_seq_one_letter_code
_entity_poly.pdbx_strand_id
1 'polypeptide(L)'
;MNLEYQRQKIDEKEIYEFVEENRSKLIMPDQDILNALYSKEIKSLDEKRYNYDARFYRYYKLMSNGKWDMDYVMKNTVILHFCGKKKPWKRNYRGKFHALYKHYENLALGREDTELDRAAE
;
A
#
# COMPACT_ATOMS: atom_id res chain seq x y z
N MET A 1 8.69 6.13 8.35
CA MET A 1 9.69 7.04 7.78
C MET A 1 10.25 7.89 8.91
N ASN A 2 11.57 8.03 9.05
CA ASN A 2 12.17 8.89 10.07
C ASN A 2 12.35 10.30 9.50
N LEU A 3 11.41 11.19 9.76
CA LEU A 3 11.39 12.53 9.20
C LEU A 3 12.54 13.42 9.70
N GLU A 4 12.97 13.24 10.94
CA GLU A 4 14.07 14.02 11.51
C GLU A 4 15.39 13.67 10.84
N TYR A 5 15.65 12.37 10.65
CA TYR A 5 16.80 11.90 9.87
C TYR A 5 16.78 12.42 8.43
N GLN A 6 15.61 12.41 7.79
CA GLN A 6 15.47 12.90 6.42
C GLN A 6 15.76 14.42 6.32
N ARG A 7 15.28 15.22 7.25
CA ARG A 7 15.57 16.68 7.26
C ARG A 7 17.05 17.01 7.35
N GLN A 8 17.85 16.10 7.93
CA GLN A 8 19.30 16.27 8.04
C GLN A 8 20.06 15.77 6.81
N LYS A 9 19.47 14.83 6.06
CA LYS A 9 20.16 14.12 4.96
C LYS A 9 19.69 14.54 3.57
N ILE A 10 18.45 14.98 3.44
CA ILE A 10 17.90 15.34 2.13
C ILE A 10 18.35 16.76 1.78
N ASP A 11 19.04 16.87 0.64
CA ASP A 11 19.38 18.13 0.01
C ASP A 11 18.42 18.37 -1.17
N GLU A 12 17.56 19.39 -1.02
CA GLU A 12 16.59 19.73 -2.07
C GLU A 12 17.29 20.14 -3.37
N LYS A 13 18.44 20.77 -3.30
CA LYS A 13 19.21 21.18 -4.47
C LYS A 13 19.70 19.96 -5.26
N GLU A 14 20.24 18.96 -4.58
CA GLU A 14 20.66 17.69 -5.20
C GLU A 14 19.49 17.00 -5.92
N ILE A 15 18.29 17.00 -5.29
CA ILE A 15 17.10 16.43 -5.90
C ILE A 15 16.70 17.18 -7.18
N TYR A 16 16.67 18.51 -7.15
CA TYR A 16 16.30 19.30 -8.33
C TYR A 16 17.31 19.15 -9.46
N GLU A 17 18.60 19.15 -9.17
CA GLU A 17 19.65 18.92 -10.16
C GLU A 17 19.51 17.52 -10.80
N PHE A 18 19.31 16.48 -10.00
CA PHE A 18 19.07 15.13 -10.49
C PHE A 18 17.84 15.02 -11.39
N VAL A 19 16.72 15.67 -11.00
CA VAL A 19 15.47 15.67 -11.78
C VAL A 19 15.68 16.37 -13.14
N GLU A 20 16.34 17.52 -13.17
CA GLU A 20 16.59 18.23 -14.44
C GLU A 20 17.47 17.41 -15.39
N GLU A 21 18.51 16.76 -14.88
CA GLU A 21 19.40 15.93 -15.69
C GLU A 21 18.75 14.63 -16.19
N ASN A 22 17.77 14.08 -15.45
CA ASN A 22 17.20 12.76 -15.72
C ASN A 22 15.71 12.79 -16.09
N ARG A 23 15.10 13.95 -16.31
CA ARG A 23 13.66 14.14 -16.51
C ARG A 23 13.03 13.17 -17.51
N SER A 24 13.71 12.89 -18.63
CA SER A 24 13.22 11.99 -19.69
C SER A 24 13.33 10.51 -19.34
N LYS A 25 14.07 10.15 -18.30
CA LYS A 25 14.32 8.76 -17.87
C LYS A 25 13.46 8.34 -16.69
N LEU A 26 12.89 9.30 -15.95
CA LEU A 26 12.08 9.02 -14.77
C LEU A 26 10.73 8.41 -15.20
N ILE A 27 10.44 7.20 -14.74
CA ILE A 27 9.18 6.47 -14.97
C ILE A 27 8.22 6.64 -13.80
N MET A 28 8.74 6.50 -12.59
CA MET A 28 8.07 6.75 -11.30
C MET A 28 8.92 7.75 -10.51
N PRO A 29 8.77 9.05 -10.77
CA PRO A 29 9.74 10.07 -10.38
C PRO A 29 10.12 10.04 -8.89
N ASP A 30 9.15 9.90 -7.99
CA ASP A 30 9.36 9.82 -6.54
C ASP A 30 10.20 8.60 -6.13
N GLN A 31 9.90 7.44 -6.70
CA GLN A 31 10.63 6.20 -6.41
C GLN A 31 12.01 6.17 -7.07
N ASP A 32 12.10 6.65 -8.31
CA ASP A 32 13.35 6.69 -9.06
C ASP A 32 14.37 7.61 -8.40
N ILE A 33 13.93 8.79 -7.92
CA ILE A 33 14.77 9.74 -7.17
C ILE A 33 15.26 9.12 -5.86
N LEU A 34 14.35 8.55 -5.05
CA LEU A 34 14.70 7.93 -3.78
C LEU A 34 15.69 6.77 -3.98
N ASN A 35 15.48 5.94 -4.99
CA ASN A 35 16.37 4.82 -5.28
C ASN A 35 17.74 5.26 -5.81
N ALA A 36 17.79 6.31 -6.63
CA ALA A 36 19.05 6.78 -7.19
C ALA A 36 19.92 7.48 -6.14
N LEU A 37 19.34 8.42 -5.39
CA LEU A 37 20.09 9.26 -4.46
C LEU A 37 20.27 8.61 -3.08
N TYR A 38 19.26 7.87 -2.60
CA TYR A 38 19.21 7.41 -1.21
C TYR A 38 19.10 5.89 -1.04
N SER A 39 19.43 5.07 -2.04
CA SER A 39 19.30 3.61 -1.97
C SER A 39 20.02 2.97 -0.78
N LYS A 40 21.16 3.53 -0.39
CA LYS A 40 21.94 3.05 0.77
C LYS A 40 21.31 3.36 2.12
N GLU A 41 20.41 4.32 2.17
CA GLU A 41 19.68 4.77 3.36
C GLU A 41 18.31 4.09 3.50
N ILE A 42 17.86 3.38 2.45
CA ILE A 42 16.56 2.69 2.44
C ILE A 42 16.70 1.34 3.13
N LYS A 43 15.89 1.14 4.19
CA LYS A 43 15.76 -0.16 4.85
C LYS A 43 14.61 -0.93 4.22
N SER A 44 14.90 -2.14 3.75
CA SER A 44 13.87 -3.07 3.25
C SER A 44 12.93 -3.51 4.38
N LEU A 45 11.64 -3.57 4.09
CA LEU A 45 10.61 -4.12 4.96
C LEU A 45 9.98 -5.34 4.29
N ASP A 46 9.38 -6.23 5.10
CA ASP A 46 8.63 -7.37 4.57
C ASP A 46 7.41 -6.87 3.77
N GLU A 47 7.47 -7.10 2.47
CA GLU A 47 6.43 -6.69 1.52
C GLU A 47 5.05 -7.24 1.89
N LYS A 48 4.96 -8.51 2.31
CA LYS A 48 3.70 -9.16 2.64
C LYS A 48 3.05 -8.59 3.89
N ARG A 49 3.84 -7.98 4.76
CA ARG A 49 3.36 -7.33 5.97
C ARG A 49 3.06 -5.85 5.77
N TYR A 50 3.94 -5.13 5.08
CA TYR A 50 3.91 -3.67 5.05
C TYR A 50 3.57 -3.06 3.69
N ASN A 51 3.40 -3.90 2.65
CA ASN A 51 3.00 -3.45 1.32
C ASN A 51 2.36 -4.59 0.51
N TYR A 52 1.44 -5.34 1.14
CA TYR A 52 0.80 -6.48 0.50
C TYR A 52 -0.03 -6.03 -0.70
N ASP A 53 0.36 -6.44 -1.91
CA ASP A 53 -0.38 -6.11 -3.13
C ASP A 53 -1.61 -7.02 -3.28
N ALA A 54 -2.78 -6.42 -3.15
CA ALA A 54 -4.07 -7.13 -3.23
C ALA A 54 -4.28 -7.90 -4.54
N ARG A 55 -3.59 -7.55 -5.63
CA ARG A 55 -3.69 -8.22 -6.92
C ARG A 55 -3.02 -9.58 -6.92
N PHE A 56 -1.95 -9.73 -6.14
CA PHE A 56 -1.10 -10.93 -6.13
C PHE A 56 -1.48 -11.98 -5.10
N TYR A 57 -2.66 -11.90 -4.48
CA TYR A 57 -3.12 -12.88 -3.49
C TYR A 57 -2.97 -14.35 -3.94
N ARG A 58 -3.41 -14.67 -5.17
CA ARG A 58 -3.31 -16.05 -5.70
C ARG A 58 -1.86 -16.47 -5.89
N TYR A 59 -1.02 -15.58 -6.36
CA TYR A 59 0.42 -15.81 -6.53
C TYR A 59 1.10 -16.05 -5.18
N TYR A 60 0.89 -15.19 -4.20
CA TYR A 60 1.46 -15.35 -2.86
C TYR A 60 1.00 -16.65 -2.19
N LYS A 61 -0.29 -17.00 -2.30
CA LYS A 61 -0.82 -18.25 -1.78
C LYS A 61 -0.15 -19.46 -2.44
N LEU A 62 0.01 -19.45 -3.76
CA LEU A 62 0.68 -20.53 -4.50
C LEU A 62 2.14 -20.69 -4.09
N MET A 63 2.90 -19.59 -4.06
CA MET A 63 4.33 -19.60 -3.71
C MET A 63 4.59 -20.06 -2.28
N SER A 64 3.63 -19.95 -1.39
CA SER A 64 3.72 -20.41 0.00
C SER A 64 3.15 -21.79 0.25
N ASN A 65 2.84 -22.57 -0.79
CA ASN A 65 2.12 -23.83 -0.67
C ASN A 65 0.82 -23.73 0.15
N GLY A 66 0.07 -22.64 -0.09
CA GLY A 66 -1.22 -22.37 0.55
C GLY A 66 -1.14 -21.68 1.92
N LYS A 67 0.03 -21.49 2.50
CA LYS A 67 0.19 -20.92 3.86
C LYS A 67 -0.20 -19.46 3.96
N TRP A 68 0.01 -18.67 2.89
CA TRP A 68 -0.36 -17.26 2.86
C TRP A 68 -1.77 -17.11 2.28
N ASP A 69 -2.72 -17.67 3.00
CA ASP A 69 -4.15 -17.60 2.70
C ASP A 69 -4.80 -16.31 3.27
N MET A 70 -6.13 -16.26 3.29
CA MET A 70 -6.87 -15.11 3.79
C MET A 70 -6.64 -14.89 5.29
N ASP A 71 -6.58 -15.96 6.07
CA ASP A 71 -6.33 -15.90 7.51
C ASP A 71 -4.94 -15.34 7.81
N TYR A 72 -3.94 -15.75 7.02
CA TYR A 72 -2.60 -15.18 7.12
C TYR A 72 -2.62 -13.67 6.86
N VAL A 73 -3.28 -13.22 5.79
CA VAL A 73 -3.36 -11.80 5.43
C VAL A 73 -4.04 -11.01 6.55
N MET A 74 -5.18 -11.49 7.06
CA MET A 74 -5.92 -10.83 8.13
C MET A 74 -5.13 -10.69 9.42
N LYS A 75 -4.29 -11.67 9.75
CA LYS A 75 -3.51 -11.70 11.00
C LYS A 75 -2.17 -10.98 10.91
N ASN A 76 -1.55 -10.95 9.73
CA ASN A 76 -0.15 -10.54 9.60
C ASN A 76 0.08 -9.30 8.74
N THR A 77 -0.86 -8.94 7.86
CA THR A 77 -0.69 -7.78 6.97
C THR A 77 -1.11 -6.50 7.68
N VAL A 78 -0.22 -5.54 7.73
CA VAL A 78 -0.46 -4.20 8.31
C VAL A 78 -0.96 -3.22 7.23
N ILE A 79 -0.38 -3.27 6.04
CA ILE A 79 -0.77 -2.42 4.91
C ILE A 79 -1.18 -3.30 3.74
N LEU A 80 -2.49 -3.28 3.43
CA LEU A 80 -3.05 -3.88 2.23
C LEU A 80 -3.13 -2.82 1.12
N HIS A 81 -2.33 -2.98 0.09
CA HIS A 81 -2.20 -2.00 -0.97
C HIS A 81 -3.02 -2.39 -2.20
N PHE A 82 -3.97 -1.53 -2.58
CA PHE A 82 -4.76 -1.69 -3.81
C PHE A 82 -4.08 -1.01 -4.99
N CYS A 83 -3.04 -1.65 -5.52
CA CYS A 83 -2.27 -1.16 -6.66
C CYS A 83 -3.04 -1.16 -7.98
N GLY A 84 -2.57 -0.36 -8.94
CA GLY A 84 -3.06 -0.34 -10.31
C GLY A 84 -4.40 0.40 -10.51
N LYS A 85 -4.97 0.26 -11.70
CA LYS A 85 -6.13 1.04 -12.17
C LYS A 85 -7.47 0.60 -11.56
N LYS A 86 -7.59 -0.68 -11.15
CA LYS A 86 -8.81 -1.22 -10.52
C LYS A 86 -8.78 -0.92 -9.03
N LYS A 87 -9.66 -0.03 -8.59
CA LYS A 87 -9.70 0.46 -7.21
C LYS A 87 -10.92 -0.04 -6.46
N PRO A 88 -10.81 -0.37 -5.14
CA PRO A 88 -11.89 -1.01 -4.37
C PRO A 88 -13.12 -0.12 -4.17
N TRP A 89 -12.99 1.20 -4.28
CA TRP A 89 -14.12 2.15 -4.21
C TRP A 89 -14.91 2.26 -5.51
N LYS A 90 -14.45 1.64 -6.61
CA LYS A 90 -15.19 1.65 -7.87
C LYS A 90 -16.26 0.56 -7.88
N ARG A 91 -17.46 0.89 -8.36
CA ARG A 91 -18.63 0.01 -8.39
C ARG A 91 -18.42 -1.36 -9.02
N ASN A 92 -17.52 -1.47 -10.00
CA ASN A 92 -17.22 -2.70 -10.74
C ASN A 92 -16.00 -3.47 -10.21
N TYR A 93 -15.49 -3.12 -9.03
CA TYR A 93 -14.37 -3.84 -8.43
C TYR A 93 -14.81 -5.23 -7.96
N ARG A 94 -14.05 -6.26 -8.35
CA ARG A 94 -14.31 -7.67 -8.00
C ARG A 94 -13.10 -8.36 -7.39
N GLY A 95 -12.21 -7.61 -6.74
CA GLY A 95 -11.03 -8.16 -6.06
C GLY A 95 -11.38 -8.91 -4.78
N LYS A 96 -10.53 -9.85 -4.39
CA LYS A 96 -10.71 -10.69 -3.19
C LYS A 96 -10.94 -9.89 -1.89
N PHE A 97 -10.31 -8.73 -1.77
CA PHE A 97 -10.36 -7.89 -0.56
C PHE A 97 -11.42 -6.79 -0.62
N HIS A 98 -12.42 -6.91 -1.50
CA HIS A 98 -13.47 -5.88 -1.61
C HIS A 98 -14.30 -5.76 -0.34
N ALA A 99 -14.71 -6.88 0.24
CA ALA A 99 -15.47 -6.89 1.49
C ALA A 99 -14.68 -6.26 2.65
N LEU A 100 -13.38 -6.56 2.75
CA LEU A 100 -12.51 -5.96 3.75
C LEU A 100 -12.39 -4.44 3.56
N TYR A 101 -12.23 -3.97 2.31
CA TYR A 101 -12.22 -2.54 2.03
C TYR A 101 -13.55 -1.89 2.44
N LYS A 102 -14.69 -2.49 2.11
CA LYS A 102 -16.01 -1.98 2.47
C LYS A 102 -16.26 -1.95 3.98
N HIS A 103 -15.76 -2.92 4.71
CA HIS A 103 -15.80 -2.92 6.16
C HIS A 103 -15.10 -1.68 6.73
N TYR A 104 -13.85 -1.42 6.34
CA TYR A 104 -13.12 -0.23 6.80
C TYR A 104 -13.69 1.09 6.27
N GLU A 105 -14.25 1.10 5.06
CA GLU A 105 -14.97 2.27 4.53
C GLU A 105 -16.19 2.61 5.41
N ASN A 106 -16.97 1.60 5.81
CA ASN A 106 -18.13 1.78 6.68
C ASN A 106 -17.73 2.27 8.07
N LEU A 107 -16.70 1.65 8.68
CA LEU A 107 -16.14 2.12 9.96
C LEU A 107 -15.72 3.60 9.87
N ALA A 108 -14.96 3.96 8.84
CA ALA A 108 -14.48 5.33 8.67
C ALA A 108 -15.61 6.36 8.44
N LEU A 109 -16.75 5.92 7.91
CA LEU A 109 -17.90 6.75 7.62
C LEU A 109 -18.98 6.68 8.71
N GLY A 110 -18.75 5.95 9.82
CA GLY A 110 -19.70 5.77 10.92
C GLY A 110 -21.00 5.07 10.49
N ARG A 111 -20.94 4.16 9.51
CA ARG A 111 -22.13 3.49 8.96
C ARG A 111 -22.50 2.18 9.68
N GLU A 112 -21.67 1.67 10.55
CA GLU A 112 -21.90 0.39 11.22
C GLU A 112 -22.91 0.47 12.37
N ASP A 113 -23.11 1.66 12.97
CA ASP A 113 -23.99 1.81 14.16
C ASP A 113 -25.47 2.02 13.83
N THR A 114 -25.84 2.16 12.55
CA THR A 114 -27.20 2.57 12.19
C THR A 114 -28.13 1.45 11.75
N GLU A 115 -27.66 0.26 11.38
CA GLU A 115 -28.51 -0.84 10.90
C GLU A 115 -28.71 -1.96 11.93
N LEU A 116 -27.75 -2.20 12.82
CA LEU A 116 -27.89 -3.21 13.88
C LEU A 116 -28.81 -2.75 15.01
N ASP A 117 -28.82 -1.47 15.36
CA ASP A 117 -29.72 -0.91 16.40
C ASP A 117 -31.19 -0.83 15.96
N ARG A 118 -31.45 -0.71 14.64
CA ARG A 118 -32.81 -0.72 14.09
C ARG A 118 -33.43 -2.11 13.98
N ALA A 119 -32.66 -3.17 14.07
CA ALA A 119 -33.14 -4.55 14.04
C ALA A 119 -33.39 -5.12 15.46
N ALA A 120 -33.02 -4.38 16.51
CA ALA A 120 -33.18 -4.76 17.92
C ALA A 120 -34.37 -4.05 18.60
N GLU A 121 -35.05 -3.11 17.92
CA GLU A 121 -36.33 -2.52 18.33
C GLU A 121 -37.52 -3.18 17.60
#